data_55af89f2739945cb3baabfcc912d421e
#
_entry.id   55af89f2739945cb3baabfcc912d421e
#
_cell.length_a   1.000
_cell.length_b   1.000
_cell.length_c   1.000
_cell.angle_alpha   90.00
_cell.angle_beta   90.00
_cell.angle_gamma   90.00
#
_symmetry.space_group_name_H-M   'P 1'
#
loop_
_entity.id
_entity.type
_entity.pdbx_description
1 polymer ?
#
loop_
_entity_poly.entity_id
_entity_poly.type
_entity_poly.pdbx_seq_one_letter_code
_entity_poly.pdbx_strand_id
1 'polypeptide(L)'
;DAWRPNWLLWTLLTGLWAQGVLHVGDALGVLPRAALPAYVRPALALPWGLLVIALGVRWGLVQSLRIRLLAMLHLGFVWLGVAFLLELHPDPLLAVHALGIGALGSLLMAMVTRVSCGHGGRTLVADDFIWGVFLALQAVAVTRLVAQLWPAAAPWLTIAAAWGWMAVVGVWSVRLIRWYLRPRVDGRPG
;
A
#
# COMPACT_ATOMS: atom_id res chain seq x y z
N ASP A 1 -15.85 -1.43 -20.84
CA ASP A 1 -15.16 -0.23 -20.32
C ASP A 1 -15.39 -0.10 -18.83
N ALA A 2 -14.31 -0.02 -18.05
CA ALA A 2 -14.44 0.21 -16.62
C ALA A 2 -15.00 1.61 -16.37
N TRP A 3 -16.11 1.72 -15.63
CA TRP A 3 -16.70 3.00 -15.25
C TRP A 3 -15.71 3.81 -14.39
N ARG A 4 -15.18 4.90 -14.96
CA ARG A 4 -14.16 5.76 -14.34
C ARG A 4 -14.49 7.24 -14.65
N PRO A 5 -15.55 7.80 -14.08
CA PRO A 5 -15.89 9.19 -14.31
C PRO A 5 -14.83 10.11 -13.67
N ASN A 6 -14.53 11.22 -14.31
CA ASN A 6 -13.50 12.18 -13.83
C ASN A 6 -13.76 12.72 -12.43
N TRP A 7 -15.02 12.90 -12.04
CA TRP A 7 -15.38 13.36 -10.70
C TRP A 7 -14.90 12.40 -9.60
N LEU A 8 -14.82 11.09 -9.90
CA LEU A 8 -14.37 10.08 -8.94
C LEU A 8 -12.90 10.29 -8.53
N LEU A 9 -12.04 10.69 -9.48
CA LEU A 9 -10.64 11.02 -9.19
C LEU A 9 -10.57 12.19 -8.19
N TRP A 10 -11.33 13.25 -8.45
CA TRP A 10 -11.37 14.40 -7.55
C TRP A 10 -11.91 14.04 -6.17
N THR A 11 -12.94 13.20 -6.11
CA THR A 11 -13.47 12.67 -4.84
C THR A 11 -12.39 11.94 -4.06
N LEU A 12 -11.67 11.00 -4.68
CA LEU A 12 -10.59 10.25 -4.03
C LEU A 12 -9.46 11.17 -3.56
N LEU A 13 -9.03 12.11 -4.40
CA LEU A 13 -7.99 13.09 -4.04
C LEU A 13 -8.44 13.98 -2.88
N THR A 14 -9.68 14.44 -2.86
CA THR A 14 -10.22 15.26 -1.77
C THR A 14 -10.17 14.50 -0.44
N GLY A 15 -10.54 13.22 -0.42
CA GLY A 15 -10.45 12.39 0.78
C GLY A 15 -9.01 12.22 1.28
N LEU A 16 -8.07 11.95 0.37
CA LEU A 16 -6.65 11.85 0.71
C LEU A 16 -6.09 13.16 1.25
N TRP A 17 -6.43 14.28 0.61
CA TRP A 17 -6.03 15.61 1.08
C TRP A 17 -6.60 15.95 2.45
N ALA A 18 -7.89 15.69 2.67
CA ALA A 18 -8.54 15.94 3.96
C ALA A 18 -7.85 15.16 5.09
N GLN A 19 -7.56 13.88 4.87
CA GLN A 19 -6.82 13.06 5.84
C GLN A 19 -5.39 13.56 6.04
N GLY A 20 -4.69 13.92 4.97
CA GLY A 20 -3.34 14.48 5.05
C GLY A 20 -3.30 15.76 5.89
N VAL A 21 -4.25 16.68 5.68
CA VAL A 21 -4.36 17.92 6.47
C VAL A 21 -4.63 17.62 7.96
N LEU A 22 -5.51 16.66 8.26
CA LEU A 22 -5.79 16.26 9.64
C LEU A 22 -4.56 15.64 10.33
N HIS A 23 -3.79 14.83 9.62
CA HIS A 23 -2.56 14.23 10.17
C HIS A 23 -1.46 15.26 10.38
N VAL A 24 -1.22 16.12 9.39
CA VAL A 24 -0.21 17.17 9.50
C VAL A 24 -0.59 18.17 10.58
N GLY A 25 -1.86 18.55 10.65
CA GLY A 25 -2.37 19.47 11.67
C GLY A 25 -2.23 18.92 13.09
N ASP A 26 -2.47 17.60 13.26
CA ASP A 26 -2.26 16.89 14.53
C ASP A 26 -0.75 16.85 14.90
N ALA A 27 0.10 16.50 13.96
CA ALA A 27 1.54 16.40 14.16
C ALA A 27 2.18 17.76 14.49
N LEU A 28 1.66 18.85 13.92
CA LEU A 28 2.12 20.23 14.20
C LEU A 28 1.45 20.85 15.44
N GLY A 29 0.51 20.15 16.09
CA GLY A 29 -0.25 20.67 17.22
C GLY A 29 -1.25 21.80 16.87
N VAL A 30 -1.46 22.07 15.57
CA VAL A 30 -2.39 23.10 15.10
C VAL A 30 -3.84 22.60 15.14
N LEU A 31 -4.06 21.33 14.84
CA LEU A 31 -5.35 20.64 14.90
C LEU A 31 -5.20 19.32 15.68
N PRO A 32 -4.95 19.40 16.99
CA PRO A 32 -4.72 18.20 17.78
C PRO A 32 -5.97 17.29 17.73
N ARG A 33 -5.73 15.99 17.69
CA ARG A 33 -6.79 14.98 17.57
C ARG A 33 -7.90 15.17 18.62
N ALA A 34 -7.51 15.55 19.84
CA ALA A 34 -8.43 15.80 20.95
C ALA A 34 -9.27 17.09 20.82
N ALA A 35 -8.85 18.03 19.97
CA ALA A 35 -9.60 19.30 19.78
C ALA A 35 -10.74 19.17 18.76
N LEU A 36 -10.75 18.10 17.95
CA LEU A 36 -11.82 17.87 16.99
C LEU A 36 -12.96 17.09 17.62
N PRO A 37 -14.23 17.41 17.26
CA PRO A 37 -15.36 16.58 17.67
C PRO A 37 -15.15 15.12 17.27
N ALA A 38 -15.52 14.19 18.14
CA ALA A 38 -15.25 12.75 17.97
C ALA A 38 -15.82 12.15 16.67
N TYR A 39 -16.81 12.77 16.07
CA TYR A 39 -17.44 12.32 14.83
C TYR A 39 -16.71 12.79 13.54
N VAL A 40 -15.82 13.78 13.60
CA VAL A 40 -15.20 14.38 12.39
C VAL A 40 -14.32 13.36 11.66
N ARG A 41 -13.43 12.70 12.37
CA ARG A 41 -12.53 11.70 11.77
C ARG A 41 -13.30 10.47 11.23
N PRO A 42 -14.22 9.86 11.99
CA PRO A 42 -15.06 8.79 11.45
C PRO A 42 -15.90 9.21 10.24
N ALA A 43 -16.48 10.40 10.25
CA ALA A 43 -17.29 10.90 9.13
C ALA A 43 -16.48 11.06 7.82
N LEU A 44 -15.19 11.28 7.93
CA LEU A 44 -14.29 11.29 6.79
C LEU A 44 -13.74 9.88 6.47
N ALA A 45 -13.20 9.19 7.45
CA ALA A 45 -12.47 7.93 7.24
C ALA A 45 -13.37 6.78 6.77
N LEU A 46 -14.58 6.66 7.37
CA LEU A 46 -15.48 5.54 7.06
C LEU A 46 -15.99 5.57 5.61
N PRO A 47 -16.56 6.67 5.08
CA PRO A 47 -17.03 6.70 3.70
C PRO A 47 -15.91 6.48 2.69
N TRP A 48 -14.72 7.08 2.92
CA TRP A 48 -13.59 6.92 2.02
C TRP A 48 -13.01 5.52 2.05
N GLY A 49 -12.86 4.92 3.21
CA GLY A 49 -12.40 3.55 3.35
C GLY A 49 -13.31 2.57 2.61
N LEU A 50 -14.61 2.68 2.83
CA LEU A 50 -15.60 1.83 2.16
C LEU A 50 -15.65 2.10 0.66
N LEU A 51 -15.60 3.37 0.22
CA LEU A 51 -15.56 3.73 -1.20
C LEU A 51 -14.35 3.11 -1.90
N VAL A 52 -13.15 3.25 -1.33
CA VAL A 52 -11.91 2.72 -1.92
C VAL A 52 -11.96 1.21 -2.04
N ILE A 53 -12.44 0.50 -1.01
CA ILE A 53 -12.60 -0.96 -1.06
C ILE A 53 -13.65 -1.35 -2.11
N ALA A 54 -14.81 -0.70 -2.12
CA ALA A 54 -15.86 -0.97 -3.09
C ALA A 54 -15.40 -0.75 -4.54
N LEU A 55 -14.62 0.31 -4.78
CA LEU A 55 -14.01 0.56 -6.08
C LEU A 55 -12.97 -0.50 -6.45
N GLY A 56 -12.14 -0.94 -5.50
CA GLY A 56 -11.19 -2.03 -5.71
C GLY A 56 -11.90 -3.31 -6.19
N VAL A 57 -12.99 -3.68 -5.53
CA VAL A 57 -13.82 -4.83 -5.92
C VAL A 57 -14.47 -4.61 -7.29
N ARG A 58 -15.09 -3.44 -7.51
CA ARG A 58 -15.78 -3.10 -8.76
C ARG A 58 -14.82 -3.05 -9.97
N TRP A 59 -13.60 -2.58 -9.78
CA TRP A 59 -12.58 -2.50 -10.84
C TRP A 59 -11.88 -3.81 -11.14
N GLY A 60 -12.29 -4.89 -10.48
CA GLY A 60 -11.87 -6.23 -10.82
C GLY A 60 -10.81 -6.82 -9.89
N LEU A 61 -10.87 -6.52 -8.60
CA LEU A 61 -9.99 -7.15 -7.60
C LEU A 61 -9.94 -8.67 -7.76
N VAL A 62 -11.11 -9.33 -7.83
CA VAL A 62 -11.21 -10.80 -7.92
C VAL A 62 -10.60 -11.31 -9.22
N GLN A 63 -10.90 -10.63 -10.35
CA GLN A 63 -10.38 -11.00 -11.67
C GLN A 63 -8.87 -10.75 -11.76
N SER A 64 -8.37 -9.72 -11.06
CA SER A 64 -6.96 -9.38 -11.05
C SER A 64 -6.08 -10.44 -10.36
N LEU A 65 -6.65 -11.24 -9.44
CA LEU A 65 -5.91 -12.28 -8.72
C LEU A 65 -5.32 -13.35 -9.66
N ARG A 66 -5.84 -13.46 -10.88
CA ARG A 66 -5.28 -14.35 -11.93
C ARG A 66 -4.03 -13.76 -12.61
N ILE A 67 -3.80 -12.45 -12.48
CA ILE A 67 -2.66 -11.74 -13.08
C ILE A 67 -1.88 -11.09 -11.95
N ARG A 68 -0.84 -11.74 -11.47
CA ARG A 68 -0.09 -11.37 -10.24
C ARG A 68 0.27 -9.88 -10.18
N LEU A 69 0.82 -9.32 -11.26
CA LEU A 69 1.23 -7.92 -11.28
C LEU A 69 0.04 -6.95 -11.12
N LEU A 70 -1.13 -7.33 -11.63
CA LEU A 70 -2.37 -6.58 -11.45
C LEU A 70 -2.94 -6.79 -10.05
N ALA A 71 -2.84 -8.02 -9.50
CA ALA A 71 -3.23 -8.34 -8.14
C ALA A 71 -2.45 -7.49 -7.11
N MET A 72 -1.14 -7.31 -7.32
CA MET A 72 -0.30 -6.46 -6.46
C MET A 72 -0.82 -5.02 -6.38
N LEU A 73 -1.23 -4.44 -7.51
CA LEU A 73 -1.82 -3.10 -7.56
C LEU A 73 -3.17 -3.03 -6.83
N HIS A 74 -4.05 -3.99 -7.07
CA HIS A 74 -5.37 -4.01 -6.42
C HIS A 74 -5.27 -4.25 -4.91
N LEU A 75 -4.35 -5.11 -4.46
CA LEU A 75 -4.11 -5.33 -3.03
C LEU A 75 -3.56 -4.07 -2.35
N GLY A 76 -2.65 -3.33 -3.02
CA GLY A 76 -2.22 -2.02 -2.54
C GLY A 76 -3.37 -1.03 -2.42
N PHE A 77 -4.31 -1.05 -3.38
CA PHE A 77 -5.50 -0.20 -3.32
C PHE A 77 -6.47 -0.61 -2.21
N VAL A 78 -6.61 -1.91 -1.94
CA VAL A 78 -7.39 -2.40 -0.78
C VAL A 78 -6.75 -1.95 0.54
N TRP A 79 -5.41 -2.03 0.66
CA TRP A 79 -4.71 -1.52 1.83
C TRP A 79 -4.94 -0.03 2.08
N LEU A 80 -5.07 0.78 1.02
CA LEU A 80 -5.45 2.19 1.15
C LEU A 80 -6.81 2.33 1.82
N GLY A 81 -7.80 1.55 1.41
CA GLY A 81 -9.11 1.53 2.06
C GLY A 81 -9.05 1.05 3.52
N VAL A 82 -8.24 0.02 3.79
CA VAL A 82 -7.99 -0.48 5.16
C VAL A 82 -7.33 0.62 6.01
N ALA A 83 -6.37 1.37 5.47
CA ALA A 83 -5.73 2.47 6.18
C ALA A 83 -6.74 3.53 6.61
N PHE A 84 -7.67 3.92 5.72
CA PHE A 84 -8.77 4.82 6.08
C PHE A 84 -9.65 4.25 7.20
N LEU A 85 -10.01 2.97 7.15
CA LEU A 85 -10.83 2.36 8.20
C LEU A 85 -10.10 2.28 9.54
N LEU A 86 -8.79 2.07 9.52
CA LEU A 86 -7.97 2.04 10.74
C LEU A 86 -7.80 3.42 11.41
N GLU A 87 -8.14 4.53 10.71
CA GLU A 87 -8.27 5.85 11.33
C GLU A 87 -9.34 5.91 12.43
N LEU A 88 -10.29 4.98 12.40
CA LEU A 88 -11.31 4.84 13.45
C LEU A 88 -10.72 4.33 14.77
N HIS A 89 -9.54 3.73 14.73
CA HIS A 89 -8.87 3.23 15.93
C HIS A 89 -8.22 4.39 16.71
N PRO A 90 -8.22 4.35 18.06
CA PRO A 90 -7.57 5.39 18.87
C PRO A 90 -6.08 5.57 18.59
N ASP A 91 -5.35 4.46 18.30
CA ASP A 91 -3.94 4.52 17.94
C ASP A 91 -3.76 4.87 16.45
N PRO A 92 -3.23 6.07 16.12
CA PRO A 92 -3.05 6.50 14.75
C PRO A 92 -1.98 5.72 14.00
N LEU A 93 -1.07 5.02 14.70
CA LEU A 93 0.01 4.28 14.08
C LEU A 93 -0.51 3.07 13.28
N LEU A 94 -1.68 2.53 13.61
CA LEU A 94 -2.32 1.49 12.80
C LEU A 94 -2.59 1.95 11.38
N ALA A 95 -3.24 3.10 11.22
CA ALA A 95 -3.53 3.67 9.91
C ALA A 95 -2.24 4.04 9.15
N VAL A 96 -1.28 4.64 9.83
CA VAL A 96 0.03 5.01 9.24
C VAL A 96 0.78 3.78 8.73
N HIS A 97 0.82 2.66 9.47
CA HIS A 97 1.50 1.45 9.02
C HIS A 97 0.74 0.74 7.90
N ALA A 98 -0.59 0.70 7.94
CA ALA A 98 -1.39 0.17 6.85
C ALA A 98 -1.18 0.97 5.56
N LEU A 99 -1.12 2.31 5.66
CA LEU A 99 -0.83 3.18 4.53
C LEU A 99 0.61 2.98 4.02
N GLY A 100 1.61 3.08 4.90
CA GLY A 100 3.02 3.08 4.52
C GLY A 100 3.49 1.72 4.00
N ILE A 101 3.26 0.63 4.78
CA ILE A 101 3.75 -0.70 4.43
C ILE A 101 2.75 -1.41 3.51
N GLY A 102 1.47 -1.41 3.89
CA GLY A 102 0.42 -2.09 3.13
C GLY A 102 0.17 -1.43 1.78
N ALA A 103 -0.31 -0.19 1.76
CA ALA A 103 -0.71 0.48 0.53
C ALA A 103 0.50 0.94 -0.31
N LEU A 104 1.30 1.88 0.21
CA LEU A 104 2.41 2.46 -0.56
C LEU A 104 3.48 1.41 -0.88
N GLY A 105 3.83 0.54 0.06
CA GLY A 105 4.77 -0.55 -0.17
C GLY A 105 4.32 -1.49 -1.29
N SER A 106 3.05 -1.90 -1.30
CA SER A 106 2.48 -2.75 -2.34
C SER A 106 2.43 -2.07 -3.70
N LEU A 107 1.95 -0.82 -3.75
CA LEU A 107 1.86 -0.05 -5.00
C LEU A 107 3.25 0.24 -5.57
N LEU A 108 4.21 0.61 -4.72
CA LEU A 108 5.59 0.86 -5.13
C LEU A 108 6.21 -0.40 -5.72
N MET A 109 6.11 -1.54 -5.02
CA MET A 109 6.65 -2.82 -5.50
C MET A 109 6.03 -3.22 -6.83
N ALA A 110 4.71 -3.08 -6.99
CA ALA A 110 4.01 -3.40 -8.23
C ALA A 110 4.45 -2.50 -9.39
N MET A 111 4.45 -1.18 -9.17
CA MET A 111 4.76 -0.19 -10.21
C MET A 111 6.23 -0.25 -10.62
N VAL A 112 7.16 -0.30 -9.66
CA VAL A 112 8.59 -0.38 -9.97
C VAL A 112 8.93 -1.70 -10.67
N THR A 113 8.35 -2.82 -10.24
CA THR A 113 8.53 -4.11 -10.94
C THR A 113 8.02 -4.01 -12.39
N ARG A 114 6.83 -3.43 -12.60
CA ARG A 114 6.26 -3.23 -13.94
C ARG A 114 7.15 -2.38 -14.83
N VAL A 115 7.61 -1.24 -14.32
CA VAL A 115 8.50 -0.32 -15.03
C VAL A 115 9.83 -1.00 -15.35
N SER A 116 10.42 -1.73 -14.38
CA SER A 116 11.68 -2.46 -14.56
C SER A 116 11.56 -3.57 -15.61
N CYS A 117 10.43 -4.27 -15.68
CA CYS A 117 10.17 -5.22 -16.77
C CYS A 117 10.18 -4.51 -18.13
N GLY A 118 9.47 -3.37 -18.24
CA GLY A 118 9.40 -2.59 -19.49
C GLY A 118 10.77 -2.08 -19.94
N HIS A 119 11.53 -1.45 -19.03
CA HIS A 119 12.88 -0.96 -19.33
C HIS A 119 13.86 -2.09 -19.66
N GLY A 120 13.73 -3.26 -19.02
CA GLY A 120 14.57 -4.42 -19.29
C GLY A 120 14.17 -5.23 -20.52
N GLY A 121 13.14 -4.84 -21.27
CA GLY A 121 12.62 -5.60 -22.41
C GLY A 121 12.02 -6.95 -22.02
N ARG A 122 11.56 -7.10 -20.76
CA ARG A 122 11.01 -8.34 -20.20
C ARG A 122 9.50 -8.37 -20.33
N THR A 123 8.93 -9.57 -20.28
CA THR A 123 7.47 -9.73 -20.17
C THR A 123 6.95 -9.06 -18.89
N LEU A 124 5.79 -8.39 -18.98
CA LEU A 124 5.14 -7.70 -17.85
C LEU A 124 4.44 -8.71 -16.92
N VAL A 125 5.24 -9.56 -16.28
CA VAL A 125 4.74 -10.64 -15.40
C VAL A 125 5.53 -10.63 -14.10
N ALA A 126 4.83 -10.74 -12.97
CA ALA A 126 5.46 -11.07 -11.69
C ALA A 126 5.68 -12.59 -11.64
N ASP A 127 6.94 -13.00 -11.75
CA ASP A 127 7.34 -14.41 -11.61
C ASP A 127 7.13 -14.92 -10.17
N ASP A 128 7.39 -16.20 -9.91
CA ASP A 128 7.19 -16.80 -8.59
C ASP A 128 8.02 -16.11 -7.50
N PHE A 129 9.22 -15.66 -7.85
CA PHE A 129 10.09 -14.94 -6.91
C PHE A 129 9.47 -13.59 -6.53
N ILE A 130 9.11 -12.75 -7.50
CA ILE A 130 8.48 -11.44 -7.24
C ILE A 130 7.17 -11.61 -6.48
N TRP A 131 6.38 -12.63 -6.84
CA TRP A 131 5.13 -12.91 -6.14
C TRP A 131 5.38 -13.35 -4.69
N GLY A 132 6.34 -14.23 -4.44
CA GLY A 132 6.72 -14.65 -3.08
C GLY A 132 7.21 -13.50 -2.22
N VAL A 133 8.06 -12.62 -2.77
CA VAL A 133 8.53 -11.41 -2.09
C VAL A 133 7.38 -10.44 -1.80
N PHE A 134 6.44 -10.30 -2.72
CA PHE A 134 5.24 -9.50 -2.49
C PHE A 134 4.35 -10.06 -1.36
N LEU A 135 4.16 -11.38 -1.31
CA LEU A 135 3.42 -12.02 -0.21
C LEU A 135 4.14 -11.85 1.14
N ALA A 136 5.46 -11.91 1.14
CA ALA A 136 6.26 -11.61 2.33
C ALA A 136 6.07 -10.15 2.79
N LEU A 137 5.96 -9.19 1.86
CA LEU A 137 5.61 -7.80 2.19
C LEU A 137 4.24 -7.72 2.88
N GLN A 138 3.24 -8.48 2.40
CA GLN A 138 1.91 -8.52 3.04
C GLN A 138 2.01 -9.07 4.47
N ALA A 139 2.79 -10.13 4.68
CA ALA A 139 3.04 -10.68 6.01
C ALA A 139 3.72 -9.65 6.93
N VAL A 140 4.68 -8.88 6.43
CA VAL A 140 5.32 -7.79 7.18
C VAL A 140 4.31 -6.73 7.59
N ALA A 141 3.43 -6.30 6.66
CA ALA A 141 2.39 -5.33 6.96
C ALA A 141 1.46 -5.82 8.08
N VAL A 142 0.97 -7.05 7.97
CA VAL A 142 0.11 -7.67 9.00
C VAL A 142 0.85 -7.79 10.33
N THR A 143 2.09 -8.28 10.34
CA THR A 143 2.91 -8.41 11.56
C THR A 143 3.07 -7.06 12.26
N ARG A 144 3.28 -5.98 11.49
CA ARG A 144 3.42 -4.64 12.05
C ARG A 144 2.11 -4.11 12.66
N LEU A 145 0.96 -4.41 12.06
CA LEU A 145 -0.34 -4.07 12.64
C LEU A 145 -0.64 -4.88 13.90
N VAL A 146 -0.36 -6.18 13.88
CA VAL A 146 -0.52 -7.05 15.07
C VAL A 146 0.36 -6.57 16.23
N ALA A 147 1.58 -6.10 15.94
CA ALA A 147 2.45 -5.52 16.97
C ALA A 147 1.81 -4.31 17.67
N GLN A 148 1.00 -3.50 16.96
CA GLN A 148 0.28 -2.38 17.60
C GLN A 148 -0.91 -2.84 18.45
N LEU A 149 -1.56 -3.93 18.05
CA LEU A 149 -2.76 -4.45 18.72
C LEU A 149 -2.45 -5.38 19.89
N TRP A 150 -1.23 -5.90 19.96
CA TRP A 150 -0.82 -6.85 21.00
C TRP A 150 0.41 -6.38 21.78
N PRO A 151 0.21 -5.53 22.82
CA PRO A 151 1.31 -4.92 23.58
C PRO A 151 2.33 -5.91 24.15
N ALA A 152 1.89 -7.07 24.62
CA ALA A 152 2.78 -8.10 25.20
C ALA A 152 3.78 -8.68 24.18
N ALA A 153 3.41 -8.75 22.90
CA ALA A 153 4.27 -9.25 21.82
C ALA A 153 4.90 -8.13 20.99
N ALA A 154 4.51 -6.86 21.22
CA ALA A 154 4.90 -5.70 20.42
C ALA A 154 6.41 -5.57 20.17
N PRO A 155 7.32 -5.74 21.18
CA PRO A 155 8.75 -5.61 20.95
C PRO A 155 9.27 -6.61 19.90
N TRP A 156 8.89 -7.88 20.05
CA TRP A 156 9.34 -8.95 19.15
C TRP A 156 8.74 -8.85 17.75
N LEU A 157 7.45 -8.55 17.67
CA LEU A 157 6.76 -8.40 16.39
C LEU A 157 7.25 -7.15 15.62
N THR A 158 7.59 -6.07 16.32
CA THR A 158 8.18 -4.88 15.70
C THR A 158 9.55 -5.19 15.11
N ILE A 159 10.41 -5.90 15.87
CA ILE A 159 11.72 -6.33 15.39
C ILE A 159 11.56 -7.27 14.19
N ALA A 160 10.67 -8.25 14.28
CA ALA A 160 10.39 -9.19 13.19
C ALA A 160 9.90 -8.45 11.93
N ALA A 161 8.98 -7.49 12.07
CA ALA A 161 8.51 -6.68 10.96
C ALA A 161 9.64 -5.82 10.34
N ALA A 162 10.52 -5.24 11.16
CA ALA A 162 11.66 -4.45 10.67
C ALA A 162 12.65 -5.30 9.86
N TRP A 163 13.06 -6.44 10.39
CA TRP A 163 13.93 -7.38 9.65
C TRP A 163 13.26 -7.95 8.41
N GLY A 164 11.97 -8.30 8.52
CA GLY A 164 11.17 -8.74 7.37
C GLY A 164 11.12 -7.70 6.28
N TRP A 165 10.90 -6.43 6.62
CA TRP A 165 10.93 -5.31 5.67
C TRP A 165 12.28 -5.18 4.99
N MET A 166 13.38 -5.16 5.76
CA MET A 166 14.73 -5.09 5.22
C MET A 166 15.04 -6.25 4.27
N ALA A 167 14.66 -7.47 4.64
CA ALA A 167 14.87 -8.66 3.81
C ALA A 167 14.06 -8.56 2.51
N VAL A 168 12.76 -8.24 2.60
CA VAL A 168 11.87 -8.10 1.44
C VAL A 168 12.39 -7.06 0.46
N VAL A 169 12.65 -5.83 0.94
CA VAL A 169 13.13 -4.74 0.09
C VAL A 169 14.53 -5.05 -0.45
N GLY A 170 15.40 -5.63 0.38
CA GLY A 170 16.77 -5.98 -0.01
C GLY A 170 16.81 -7.01 -1.14
N VAL A 171 16.12 -8.14 -1.00
CA VAL A 171 16.14 -9.20 -2.04
C VAL A 171 15.45 -8.75 -3.33
N TRP A 172 14.35 -7.96 -3.19
CA TRP A 172 13.67 -7.35 -4.34
C TRP A 172 14.57 -6.38 -5.08
N SER A 173 15.23 -5.46 -4.36
CA SER A 173 16.15 -4.47 -4.94
C SER A 173 17.32 -5.14 -5.65
N VAL A 174 17.94 -6.16 -5.05
CA VAL A 174 19.04 -6.91 -5.67
C VAL A 174 18.58 -7.57 -6.98
N ARG A 175 17.34 -8.09 -7.02
CA ARG A 175 16.77 -8.66 -8.25
C ARG A 175 16.64 -7.59 -9.34
N LEU A 176 16.10 -6.41 -9.02
CA LEU A 176 15.89 -5.34 -9.99
C LEU A 176 17.21 -4.71 -10.45
N ILE A 177 18.16 -4.47 -9.54
CA ILE A 177 19.49 -3.95 -9.88
C ILE A 177 20.16 -4.86 -10.91
N ARG A 178 20.09 -6.19 -10.73
CA ARG A 178 20.63 -7.14 -11.71
C ARG A 178 19.98 -7.04 -13.08
N TRP A 179 18.72 -6.59 -13.18
CA TRP A 179 18.05 -6.35 -14.46
C TRP A 179 18.61 -5.10 -15.15
N TYR A 180 18.84 -4.03 -14.41
CA TYR A 180 19.39 -2.79 -14.93
C TYR A 180 20.88 -2.88 -15.31
N LEU A 181 21.63 -3.78 -14.66
CA LEU A 181 23.05 -4.02 -14.97
C LEU A 181 23.26 -4.97 -16.17
N ARG A 182 22.20 -5.43 -16.82
CA ARG A 182 22.26 -6.32 -17.98
C ARG A 182 21.68 -5.63 -19.21
N PRO A 183 22.19 -5.96 -20.42
CA PRO A 183 21.55 -5.54 -21.65
C PRO A 183 20.08 -5.96 -21.69
N ARG A 184 19.27 -5.20 -22.42
CA ARG A 184 17.85 -5.52 -22.62
C ARG A 184 17.70 -6.91 -23.26
N VAL A 185 16.72 -7.66 -22.76
CA VAL A 185 16.47 -9.04 -23.24
C VAL A 185 15.93 -9.06 -24.67
N ASP A 186 15.27 -7.97 -25.12
CA ASP A 186 14.70 -7.82 -26.47
C ASP A 186 15.71 -7.30 -27.52
N GLY A 187 16.98 -7.08 -27.13
CA GLY A 187 18.05 -6.62 -28.03
C GLY A 187 17.93 -5.16 -28.48
N ARG A 188 16.95 -4.40 -28.00
CA ARG A 188 16.81 -2.98 -28.34
C ARG A 188 17.80 -2.13 -27.54
N PRO A 189 18.21 -0.96 -28.06
CA PRO A 189 19.01 -0.02 -27.28
C PRO A 189 18.24 0.40 -26.03
N GLY A 190 18.96 0.50 -24.88
CA GLY A 190 18.41 0.92 -23.59
C GLY A 190 18.20 2.42 -23.48
#